data_8e90ea6e35029bcdb80c0f0f4713b996
#
_entry.id   8e90ea6e35029bcdb80c0f0f4713b996
#
_cell.length_a   1.000
_cell.length_b   1.000
_cell.length_c   1.000
_cell.angle_alpha   90.00
_cell.angle_beta   90.00
_cell.angle_gamma   90.00
#
_symmetry.space_group_name_H-M   'P 1'
#
loop_
_entity.id
_entity.type
_entity.pdbx_description
1 polymer ?
#
loop_
_entity_poly.entity_id
_entity_poly.type
_entity_poly.pdbx_seq_one_letter_code
_entity_poly.pdbx_strand_id
1 'polypeptide(L)'
;MRNGINPLVFYLFFFLVIVGLIFSDYQQHRQVEVQAEKEVQVEKTETTIETSEGEENKVIEDRLAAMTLEEKVGQLFWARVPSNHQIEDLQSYHLSGYILFGRDFEGRSIEDIKALTKSYQVAAKIPLLIASDEEGGTVTRISSILETPFQSPMALYQQG
;
A
#
# COMPACT_ATOMS: atom_id res chain seq x y z
N MET A 1 -68.41 -13.52 40.13
CA MET A 1 -67.46 -12.39 40.27
C MET A 1 -66.85 -12.09 38.89
N ARG A 2 -67.26 -11.02 38.23
CA ARG A 2 -66.70 -10.60 36.94
C ARG A 2 -65.50 -9.73 37.22
N ASN A 3 -64.31 -10.29 37.13
CA ASN A 3 -63.05 -9.50 37.17
C ASN A 3 -62.95 -8.76 35.84
N GLY A 4 -63.50 -7.55 35.76
CA GLY A 4 -63.24 -6.67 34.62
C GLY A 4 -61.82 -6.18 34.67
N ILE A 5 -61.09 -6.31 33.58
CA ILE A 5 -59.76 -5.72 33.43
C ILE A 5 -59.88 -4.23 33.60
N ASN A 6 -59.05 -3.61 34.45
CA ASN A 6 -59.06 -2.21 34.69
C ASN A 6 -58.79 -1.46 33.35
N PRO A 7 -59.71 -0.58 32.90
CA PRO A 7 -59.61 0.08 31.62
C PRO A 7 -58.27 0.85 31.46
N LEU A 8 -57.70 1.32 32.55
CA LEU A 8 -56.38 1.98 32.51
C LEU A 8 -55.27 1.04 32.09
N VAL A 9 -55.30 -0.24 32.53
CA VAL A 9 -54.28 -1.25 32.13
C VAL A 9 -54.43 -1.57 30.66
N PHE A 10 -55.68 -1.63 30.13
CA PHE A 10 -55.92 -1.86 28.72
C PHE A 10 -55.40 -0.74 27.83
N TYR A 11 -55.61 0.53 28.22
CA TYR A 11 -55.09 1.69 27.49
C TYR A 11 -53.57 1.76 27.53
N LEU A 12 -52.92 1.44 28.67
CA LEU A 12 -51.46 1.40 28.80
C LEU A 12 -50.87 0.34 27.92
N PHE A 13 -51.46 -0.84 27.86
CA PHE A 13 -51.01 -1.93 26.98
C PHE A 13 -51.12 -1.53 25.50
N PHE A 14 -52.26 -0.93 25.11
CA PHE A 14 -52.46 -0.49 23.73
C PHE A 14 -51.49 0.62 23.31
N PHE A 15 -51.18 1.51 24.22
CA PHE A 15 -50.18 2.58 24.02
C PHE A 15 -48.75 1.99 23.81
N LEU A 16 -48.36 1.02 24.61
CA LEU A 16 -47.08 0.37 24.47
C LEU A 16 -46.94 -0.40 23.15
N VAL A 17 -48.03 -1.03 22.69
CA VAL A 17 -48.03 -1.72 21.38
C VAL A 17 -47.86 -0.71 20.24
N ILE A 18 -48.56 0.43 20.28
CA ILE A 18 -48.42 1.49 19.25
C ILE A 18 -47.02 2.05 19.23
N VAL A 19 -46.44 2.37 20.40
CA VAL A 19 -45.05 2.87 20.49
C VAL A 19 -44.08 1.83 19.96
N GLY A 20 -44.28 0.55 20.25
CA GLY A 20 -43.46 -0.54 19.72
C GLY A 20 -43.53 -0.66 18.20
N LEU A 21 -44.70 -0.50 17.60
CA LEU A 21 -44.89 -0.52 16.15
C LEU A 21 -44.19 0.67 15.48
N ILE A 22 -44.36 1.87 16.02
CA ILE A 22 -43.72 3.08 15.50
C ILE A 22 -42.18 2.96 15.60
N PHE A 23 -41.67 2.43 16.72
CA PHE A 23 -40.24 2.22 16.91
C PHE A 23 -39.68 1.16 15.96
N SER A 24 -40.44 0.08 15.70
CA SER A 24 -40.07 -0.96 14.73
C SER A 24 -39.98 -0.39 13.30
N ASP A 25 -40.97 0.39 12.89
CA ASP A 25 -41.00 1.05 11.58
C ASP A 25 -39.83 2.06 11.42
N TYR A 26 -39.58 2.84 12.43
CA TYR A 26 -38.42 3.77 12.46
C TYR A 26 -37.09 3.04 12.31
N GLN A 27 -36.89 1.91 13.01
CA GLN A 27 -35.67 1.12 12.90
C GLN A 27 -35.50 0.51 11.50
N GLN A 28 -36.60 0.07 10.90
CA GLN A 28 -36.59 -0.51 9.55
C GLN A 28 -36.22 0.55 8.50
N HIS A 29 -36.80 1.75 8.58
CA HIS A 29 -36.43 2.87 7.69
C HIS A 29 -34.97 3.28 7.83
N ARG A 30 -34.45 3.35 9.05
CA ARG A 30 -33.06 3.69 9.32
C ARG A 30 -32.07 2.66 8.76
N GLN A 31 -32.44 1.36 8.79
CA GLN A 31 -31.60 0.31 8.19
C GLN A 31 -31.52 0.43 6.66
N VAL A 32 -32.64 0.78 6.01
CA VAL A 32 -32.70 0.99 4.56
C VAL A 32 -31.84 2.19 4.14
N GLU A 33 -31.92 3.31 4.88
CA GLU A 33 -31.09 4.49 4.59
C GLU A 33 -29.59 4.20 4.74
N VAL A 34 -29.17 3.51 5.80
CA VAL A 34 -27.76 3.14 6.03
C VAL A 34 -27.26 2.18 4.95
N GLN A 35 -28.12 1.28 4.48
CA GLN A 35 -27.75 0.36 3.41
C GLN A 35 -27.59 1.10 2.07
N ALA A 36 -28.51 2.00 1.75
CA ALA A 36 -28.44 2.83 0.54
C ALA A 36 -27.19 3.74 0.53
N GLU A 37 -26.86 4.36 1.66
CA GLU A 37 -25.61 5.17 1.78
C GLU A 37 -24.35 4.33 1.57
N LYS A 38 -24.33 3.08 2.09
CA LYS A 38 -23.19 2.16 1.88
C LYS A 38 -23.05 1.75 0.41
N GLU A 39 -24.14 1.42 -0.25
CA GLU A 39 -24.13 1.03 -1.67
C GLU A 39 -23.65 2.17 -2.56
N VAL A 40 -24.11 3.40 -2.33
CA VAL A 40 -23.66 4.61 -3.05
C VAL A 40 -22.17 4.87 -2.80
N GLN A 41 -21.69 4.63 -1.59
CA GLN A 41 -20.27 4.84 -1.28
C GLN A 41 -19.36 3.79 -1.93
N VAL A 42 -19.80 2.53 -1.99
CA VAL A 42 -19.09 1.44 -2.68
C VAL A 42 -19.03 1.72 -4.17
N GLU A 43 -20.16 2.04 -4.81
CA GLU A 43 -20.21 2.35 -6.24
C GLU A 43 -19.30 3.56 -6.60
N LYS A 44 -19.30 4.62 -5.78
CA LYS A 44 -18.43 5.78 -5.99
C LYS A 44 -16.95 5.44 -5.81
N THR A 45 -16.61 4.52 -4.91
CA THR A 45 -15.23 4.07 -4.68
C THR A 45 -14.76 3.21 -5.85
N GLU A 46 -15.56 2.26 -6.32
CA GLU A 46 -15.25 1.40 -7.46
C GLU A 46 -15.05 2.23 -8.74
N THR A 47 -15.95 3.17 -9.03
CA THR A 47 -15.81 4.08 -10.19
C THR A 47 -14.54 4.93 -10.12
N THR A 48 -14.16 5.38 -8.92
CA THR A 48 -12.93 6.18 -8.74
C THR A 48 -11.67 5.31 -8.95
N ILE A 49 -11.69 4.05 -8.50
CA ILE A 49 -10.58 3.12 -8.70
C ILE A 49 -10.42 2.80 -10.20
N GLU A 50 -11.49 2.42 -10.88
CA GLU A 50 -11.44 2.11 -12.33
C GLU A 50 -10.94 3.30 -13.16
N THR A 51 -11.34 4.52 -12.83
CA THR A 51 -10.88 5.74 -13.53
C THR A 51 -9.38 5.97 -13.29
N SER A 52 -8.91 5.78 -12.04
CA SER A 52 -7.49 5.97 -11.72
C SER A 52 -6.60 4.89 -12.38
N GLU A 53 -7.03 3.64 -12.40
CA GLU A 53 -6.31 2.56 -13.09
C GLU A 53 -6.24 2.78 -14.61
N GLY A 54 -7.31 3.29 -15.21
CA GLY A 54 -7.33 3.63 -16.63
C GLY A 54 -6.35 4.76 -16.99
N GLU A 55 -6.24 5.79 -16.16
CA GLU A 55 -5.30 6.89 -16.36
C GLU A 55 -3.85 6.44 -16.12
N GLU A 56 -3.57 5.64 -15.09
CA GLU A 56 -2.24 5.07 -14.85
C GLU A 56 -1.78 4.16 -15.99
N ASN A 57 -2.64 3.27 -16.47
CA ASN A 57 -2.33 2.39 -17.58
C ASN A 57 -1.99 3.18 -18.84
N LYS A 58 -2.75 4.25 -19.13
CA LYS A 58 -2.47 5.12 -20.27
C LYS A 58 -1.10 5.78 -20.16
N VAL A 59 -0.74 6.30 -19.00
CA VAL A 59 0.60 6.90 -18.77
C VAL A 59 1.71 5.89 -18.99
N ILE A 60 1.53 4.65 -18.56
CA ILE A 60 2.49 3.55 -18.77
C ILE A 60 2.61 3.22 -20.26
N GLU A 61 1.49 3.06 -20.96
CA GLU A 61 1.46 2.76 -22.39
C GLU A 61 2.11 3.87 -23.23
N ASP A 62 1.79 5.12 -22.95
CA ASP A 62 2.39 6.29 -23.64
C ASP A 62 3.91 6.33 -23.41
N ARG A 63 4.37 6.04 -22.19
CA ARG A 63 5.80 5.94 -21.88
C ARG A 63 6.47 4.81 -22.64
N LEU A 64 5.87 3.61 -22.63
CA LEU A 64 6.39 2.46 -23.37
C LEU A 64 6.43 2.71 -24.89
N ALA A 65 5.44 3.38 -25.44
CA ALA A 65 5.42 3.74 -26.86
C ALA A 65 6.56 4.71 -27.24
N ALA A 66 6.94 5.60 -26.32
CA ALA A 66 8.02 6.56 -26.52
C ALA A 66 9.45 5.99 -26.34
N MET A 67 9.60 4.80 -25.75
CA MET A 67 10.90 4.17 -25.49
C MET A 67 11.45 3.44 -26.72
N THR A 68 12.77 3.51 -26.91
CA THR A 68 13.48 2.66 -27.88
C THR A 68 13.52 1.19 -27.43
N LEU A 69 13.92 0.30 -28.31
CA LEU A 69 14.09 -1.13 -27.95
C LEU A 69 15.18 -1.30 -26.86
N GLU A 70 16.29 -0.58 -27.02
CA GLU A 70 17.41 -0.59 -26.06
C GLU A 70 16.96 -0.12 -24.68
N GLU A 71 16.20 0.96 -24.61
CA GLU A 71 15.62 1.45 -23.34
C GLU A 71 14.67 0.42 -22.72
N LYS A 72 13.80 -0.21 -23.52
CA LYS A 72 12.90 -1.28 -23.03
C LYS A 72 13.67 -2.48 -22.49
N VAL A 73 14.69 -2.92 -23.21
CA VAL A 73 15.55 -4.04 -22.79
C VAL A 73 16.28 -3.69 -21.51
N GLY A 74 16.86 -2.47 -21.41
CA GLY A 74 17.56 -2.02 -20.22
C GLY A 74 16.67 -2.02 -18.95
N GLN A 75 15.40 -1.66 -19.09
CA GLN A 75 14.43 -1.69 -17.98
C GLN A 75 14.10 -3.11 -17.47
N LEU A 76 14.49 -4.17 -18.16
CA LEU A 76 14.37 -5.54 -17.67
C LEU A 76 15.53 -5.93 -16.73
N PHE A 77 16.58 -5.11 -16.64
CA PHE A 77 17.76 -5.42 -15.84
C PHE A 77 17.85 -4.57 -14.58
N TRP A 78 17.85 -5.26 -13.49
CA TRP A 78 18.12 -4.75 -12.15
C TRP A 78 19.47 -5.29 -11.71
N ALA A 79 20.50 -4.45 -11.82
CA ALA A 79 21.88 -4.89 -11.75
C ALA A 79 22.50 -4.67 -10.37
N ARG A 80 23.54 -5.44 -10.06
CA ARG A 80 24.43 -5.10 -8.94
C ARG A 80 25.19 -3.82 -9.26
N VAL A 81 25.34 -2.93 -8.27
CA VAL A 81 26.17 -1.72 -8.41
C VAL A 81 27.60 -2.10 -8.86
N PRO A 82 28.08 -1.60 -10.02
CA PRO A 82 29.45 -1.87 -10.46
C PRO A 82 30.45 -1.12 -9.58
N SER A 83 31.73 -1.57 -9.60
CA SER A 83 32.79 -0.92 -8.80
C SER A 83 33.18 0.45 -9.36
N ASN A 84 33.06 0.61 -10.68
CA ASN A 84 33.40 1.82 -11.43
C ASN A 84 32.29 2.14 -12.41
N HIS A 85 32.26 3.37 -12.95
CA HIS A 85 31.35 3.77 -14.02
C HIS A 85 29.84 3.65 -13.67
N GLN A 86 29.50 3.74 -12.41
CA GLN A 86 28.15 3.50 -11.90
C GLN A 86 27.07 4.33 -12.62
N ILE A 87 27.32 5.61 -12.80
CA ILE A 87 26.39 6.53 -13.49
C ILE A 87 26.42 6.29 -15.00
N GLU A 88 27.59 6.10 -15.59
CA GLU A 88 27.76 5.83 -17.03
C GLU A 88 27.07 4.54 -17.44
N ASP A 89 27.26 3.45 -16.68
CA ASP A 89 26.60 2.17 -16.92
C ASP A 89 25.10 2.25 -16.78
N LEU A 90 24.62 2.94 -15.74
CA LEU A 90 23.20 3.17 -15.51
C LEU A 90 22.53 3.83 -16.73
N GLN A 91 23.18 4.86 -17.26
CA GLN A 91 22.67 5.65 -18.41
C GLN A 91 22.84 4.91 -19.74
N SER A 92 24.00 4.30 -19.95
CA SER A 92 24.31 3.63 -21.23
C SER A 92 23.51 2.35 -21.45
N TYR A 93 23.24 1.60 -20.38
CA TYR A 93 22.43 0.37 -20.43
C TYR A 93 20.96 0.59 -20.08
N HIS A 94 20.55 1.82 -19.75
CA HIS A 94 19.17 2.16 -19.40
C HIS A 94 18.59 1.27 -18.28
N LEU A 95 19.38 0.95 -17.26
CA LEU A 95 19.02 0.00 -16.22
C LEU A 95 17.79 0.44 -15.43
N SER A 96 16.96 -0.53 -15.02
CA SER A 96 15.79 -0.28 -14.17
C SER A 96 16.15 0.01 -12.71
N GLY A 97 17.34 -0.37 -12.27
CA GLY A 97 17.76 -0.13 -10.90
C GLY A 97 19.07 -0.80 -10.50
N TYR A 98 19.40 -0.59 -9.22
CA TYR A 98 20.59 -1.16 -8.61
C TYR A 98 20.25 -1.95 -7.34
N ILE A 99 20.99 -3.06 -7.15
CA ILE A 99 21.02 -3.83 -5.91
C ILE A 99 22.32 -3.52 -5.18
N LEU A 100 22.22 -3.02 -3.96
CA LEU A 100 23.36 -2.70 -3.09
C LEU A 100 23.74 -3.95 -2.26
N PHE A 101 25.04 -4.24 -2.23
CA PHE A 101 25.62 -5.32 -1.46
C PHE A 101 26.47 -4.77 -0.31
N GLY A 102 26.98 -5.64 0.58
CA GLY A 102 27.75 -5.24 1.77
C GLY A 102 28.84 -4.22 1.51
N ARG A 103 29.62 -4.37 0.41
CA ARG A 103 30.68 -3.41 0.02
C ARG A 103 30.15 -2.00 -0.25
N ASP A 104 28.86 -1.87 -0.60
CA ASP A 104 28.27 -0.57 -0.92
C ASP A 104 27.88 0.18 0.36
N PHE A 105 27.83 -0.50 1.50
CA PHE A 105 27.57 0.05 2.82
C PHE A 105 28.87 0.21 3.66
N GLU A 106 29.91 -0.52 3.33
CA GLU A 106 31.14 -0.57 4.09
C GLU A 106 31.80 0.82 4.28
N GLY A 107 32.01 1.21 5.54
CA GLY A 107 32.61 2.50 5.90
C GLY A 107 31.74 3.73 5.61
N ARG A 108 30.45 3.55 5.35
CA ARG A 108 29.50 4.63 5.05
C ARG A 108 28.49 4.83 6.16
N SER A 109 28.03 6.07 6.30
CA SER A 109 26.89 6.42 7.13
C SER A 109 25.57 6.25 6.37
N ILE A 110 24.44 6.34 7.08
CA ILE A 110 23.10 6.36 6.47
C ILE A 110 22.96 7.55 5.51
N GLU A 111 23.54 8.70 5.88
CA GLU A 111 23.53 9.91 5.07
C GLU A 111 24.32 9.72 3.77
N ASP A 112 25.45 9.01 3.81
CA ASP A 112 26.23 8.68 2.62
C ASP A 112 25.44 7.77 1.67
N ILE A 113 24.72 6.78 2.21
CA ILE A 113 23.86 5.90 1.39
C ILE A 113 22.68 6.67 0.78
N LYS A 114 22.05 7.57 1.52
CA LYS A 114 21.01 8.46 0.99
C LYS A 114 21.55 9.35 -0.13
N ALA A 115 22.73 9.92 0.04
CA ALA A 115 23.37 10.74 -0.99
C ALA A 115 23.71 9.92 -2.24
N LEU A 116 24.26 8.72 -2.04
CA LEU A 116 24.59 7.79 -3.12
C LEU A 116 23.35 7.40 -3.93
N THR A 117 22.31 6.91 -3.27
CA THR A 117 21.07 6.50 -3.95
C THR A 117 20.37 7.67 -4.63
N LYS A 118 20.43 8.87 -4.03
CA LYS A 118 19.92 10.10 -4.66
C LYS A 118 20.72 10.43 -5.93
N SER A 119 22.04 10.24 -5.95
CA SER A 119 22.84 10.49 -7.16
C SER A 119 22.43 9.58 -8.32
N TYR A 120 22.13 8.32 -8.05
CA TYR A 120 21.61 7.38 -9.05
C TYR A 120 20.23 7.81 -9.55
N GLN A 121 19.32 8.17 -8.65
CA GLN A 121 17.99 8.65 -9.03
C GLN A 121 18.02 9.91 -9.91
N VAL A 122 18.91 10.85 -9.60
CA VAL A 122 19.06 12.09 -10.40
C VAL A 122 19.63 11.81 -11.79
N ALA A 123 20.50 10.80 -11.91
CA ALA A 123 21.10 10.41 -13.18
C ALA A 123 20.17 9.61 -14.09
N ALA A 124 19.14 9.00 -13.54
CA ALA A 124 18.23 8.12 -14.25
C ALA A 124 17.13 8.90 -15.01
N LYS A 125 16.82 8.44 -16.22
CA LYS A 125 15.69 8.95 -17.02
C LYS A 125 14.32 8.50 -16.48
N ILE A 126 14.28 7.29 -15.95
CA ILE A 126 13.12 6.68 -15.28
C ILE A 126 13.52 6.42 -13.83
N PRO A 127 12.65 6.70 -12.83
CA PRO A 127 12.96 6.43 -11.44
C PRO A 127 13.41 5.00 -11.22
N LEU A 128 14.53 4.83 -10.49
CA LEU A 128 15.16 3.54 -10.28
C LEU A 128 14.53 2.75 -9.13
N LEU A 129 14.52 1.44 -9.28
CA LEU A 129 14.36 0.52 -8.18
C LEU A 129 15.70 0.37 -7.46
N ILE A 130 15.76 0.73 -6.19
CA ILE A 130 16.95 0.52 -5.35
C ILE A 130 16.61 -0.51 -4.29
N ALA A 131 17.41 -1.57 -4.22
CA ALA A 131 17.23 -2.64 -3.25
C ALA A 131 18.53 -3.03 -2.58
N SER A 132 18.36 -3.84 -1.57
CA SER A 132 19.46 -4.53 -0.87
C SER A 132 18.96 -5.93 -0.50
N ASP A 133 19.87 -6.89 -0.54
CA ASP A 133 19.64 -8.25 -0.06
C ASP A 133 19.78 -8.26 1.48
N GLU A 134 18.68 -8.01 2.17
CA GLU A 134 18.62 -7.88 3.63
C GLU A 134 17.67 -8.92 4.22
N GLU A 135 18.21 -10.09 4.61
CA GLU A 135 17.43 -11.17 5.21
C GLU A 135 17.46 -11.14 6.74
N GLY A 136 18.32 -10.31 7.33
CA GLY A 136 18.66 -10.39 8.74
C GLY A 136 19.58 -11.59 9.07
N GLY A 137 20.12 -11.64 10.27
CA GLY A 137 21.03 -12.72 10.66
C GLY A 137 22.32 -12.75 9.85
N THR A 138 22.56 -13.82 9.08
CA THR A 138 23.82 -14.00 8.33
C THR A 138 23.87 -13.14 7.06
N VAL A 139 22.72 -12.99 6.39
CA VAL A 139 22.62 -12.18 5.17
C VAL A 139 22.15 -10.79 5.56
N THR A 140 23.08 -9.91 5.81
CA THR A 140 22.84 -8.51 6.20
C THR A 140 23.65 -7.58 5.30
N ARG A 141 23.10 -6.42 4.98
CA ARG A 141 23.75 -5.38 4.19
C ARG A 141 23.59 -4.02 4.86
N ILE A 142 22.40 -3.44 4.79
CA ILE A 142 22.12 -2.17 5.44
C ILE A 142 22.15 -2.28 6.98
N SER A 143 21.80 -3.42 7.54
CA SER A 143 21.91 -3.68 8.99
C SER A 143 23.30 -3.41 9.57
N SER A 144 24.36 -3.49 8.74
CA SER A 144 25.73 -3.22 9.17
C SER A 144 25.97 -1.76 9.60
N ILE A 145 25.10 -0.85 9.17
CA ILE A 145 25.20 0.60 9.46
C ILE A 145 24.01 1.12 10.29
N LEU A 146 23.07 0.24 10.70
CA LEU A 146 21.93 0.60 11.54
C LEU A 146 22.27 0.40 13.02
N GLU A 147 21.76 1.28 13.89
CA GLU A 147 21.84 1.10 15.35
C GLU A 147 21.14 -0.17 15.80
N THR A 148 20.01 -0.50 15.17
CA THR A 148 19.25 -1.74 15.43
C THR A 148 19.17 -2.54 14.14
N PRO A 149 19.97 -3.60 13.99
CA PRO A 149 19.94 -4.49 12.84
C PRO A 149 18.60 -5.20 12.70
N PHE A 150 18.22 -5.55 11.46
CA PHE A 150 17.04 -6.39 11.21
C PHE A 150 17.26 -7.80 11.75
N GLN A 151 16.21 -8.33 12.38
CA GLN A 151 16.22 -9.70 12.90
C GLN A 151 16.02 -10.71 11.77
N SER A 152 16.60 -11.89 11.92
CA SER A 152 16.37 -12.97 10.97
C SER A 152 14.90 -13.46 11.02
N PRO A 153 14.36 -14.02 9.92
CA PRO A 153 13.02 -14.60 9.92
C PRO A 153 12.81 -15.65 11.02
N MET A 154 13.85 -16.44 11.31
CA MET A 154 13.81 -17.43 12.39
C MET A 154 13.69 -16.79 13.78
N ALA A 155 14.41 -15.69 14.02
CA ALA A 155 14.31 -14.98 15.30
C ALA A 155 12.93 -14.33 15.47
N LEU A 156 12.34 -13.78 14.41
CA LEU A 156 10.98 -13.25 14.41
C LEU A 156 9.94 -14.35 14.68
N TYR A 157 10.08 -15.49 14.02
CA TYR A 157 9.20 -16.65 14.24
C TYR A 157 9.22 -17.16 15.68
N GLN A 158 10.38 -17.17 16.34
CA GLN A 158 10.53 -17.61 17.73
C GLN A 158 9.94 -16.64 18.77
N GLN A 159 9.69 -15.39 18.37
CA GLN A 159 9.12 -14.38 19.26
C GLN A 159 7.56 -14.38 19.27
N GLY A 160 6.92 -15.18 18.41
CA GLY A 160 5.48 -15.38 18.33
C GLY A 160 4.77 -14.54 17.34
#